data_2c5321f5dcebb28926fb3c6bfeeb0c8e
#
_entry.id   2c5321f5dcebb28926fb3c6bfeeb0c8e
#
_cell.length_a   1.000
_cell.length_b   1.000
_cell.length_c   1.000
_cell.angle_alpha   90.00
_cell.angle_beta   90.00
_cell.angle_gamma   90.00
#
_symmetry.space_group_name_H-M   'P 1'
#
loop_
_entity.id
_entity.type
_entity.pdbx_description
1 polymer ?
#
loop_
_entity_poly.entity_id
_entity_poly.type
_entity_poly.pdbx_seq_one_letter_code
_entity_poly.pdbx_strand_id
1 'polypeptide(L)'
;VQKTVLIVEDEFLIAMDLVRMVEGDGWRIIGPVATVKDALRLLEAELPSVAMLDVNLGDELVTPVAERLKSQNVPFAVASAYDKPESRGGDVLVGVPNVGKPANERHVLTTLKLLTES
;
A
#
# COMPACT_ATOMS: atom_id res chain seq x y z
N VAL A 1 11.84 16.89 4.93
CA VAL A 1 10.98 15.90 5.59
C VAL A 1 11.10 14.59 4.85
N GLN A 2 11.42 13.53 5.58
CA GLN A 2 11.54 12.19 5.00
C GLN A 2 10.16 11.62 4.64
N LYS A 3 10.00 11.16 3.41
CA LYS A 3 8.77 10.52 2.97
C LYS A 3 8.67 9.10 3.53
N THR A 4 7.48 8.72 3.98
CA THR A 4 7.22 7.42 4.58
C THR A 4 6.18 6.65 3.79
N VAL A 5 6.35 5.34 3.73
CA VAL A 5 5.41 4.46 3.04
C VAL A 5 5.01 3.29 3.94
N LEU A 6 3.71 3.09 4.09
CA LEU A 6 3.17 1.91 4.77
C LEU A 6 3.04 0.80 3.73
N ILE A 7 3.55 -0.38 4.05
CA ILE A 7 3.43 -1.56 3.18
C ILE A 7 2.60 -2.61 3.90
N VAL A 8 1.49 -3.03 3.26
CA VAL A 8 0.60 -4.07 3.79
C VAL A 8 0.54 -5.20 2.77
N GLU A 9 1.16 -6.33 3.09
CA GLU A 9 1.30 -7.47 2.20
C GLU A 9 1.55 -8.73 3.03
N ASP A 10 0.74 -9.78 2.84
CA ASP A 10 0.88 -11.01 3.63
C ASP A 10 1.92 -11.99 3.09
N GLU A 11 2.29 -11.90 1.81
CA GLU A 11 3.32 -12.76 1.23
C GLU A 11 4.70 -12.16 1.48
N PHE A 12 5.50 -12.85 2.30
CA PHE A 12 6.78 -12.33 2.77
C PHE A 12 7.72 -11.91 1.65
N LEU A 13 7.87 -12.75 0.62
CA LEU A 13 8.80 -12.44 -0.46
C LEU A 13 8.37 -11.23 -1.27
N ILE A 14 7.07 -11.07 -1.48
CA ILE A 14 6.54 -9.91 -2.19
C ILE A 14 6.72 -8.65 -1.35
N ALA A 15 6.45 -8.74 -0.05
CA ALA A 15 6.65 -7.61 0.86
C ALA A 15 8.11 -7.16 0.85
N MET A 16 9.05 -8.09 0.93
CA MET A 16 10.47 -7.77 0.92
C MET A 16 10.93 -7.17 -0.39
N ASP A 17 10.34 -7.59 -1.51
CA ASP A 17 10.64 -7.02 -2.81
C ASP A 17 10.20 -5.55 -2.88
N LEU A 18 9.00 -5.24 -2.37
CA LEU A 18 8.52 -3.86 -2.30
C LEU A 18 9.42 -3.02 -1.39
N VAL A 19 9.80 -3.57 -0.23
CA VAL A 19 10.71 -2.90 0.71
C VAL A 19 12.02 -2.52 -0.01
N ARG A 20 12.62 -3.48 -0.71
CA ARG A 20 13.86 -3.25 -1.43
C ARG A 20 13.74 -2.11 -2.45
N MET A 21 12.64 -2.11 -3.22
CA MET A 21 12.40 -1.07 -4.23
C MET A 21 12.33 0.33 -3.62
N VAL A 22 11.55 0.47 -2.54
CA VAL A 22 11.29 1.79 -1.98
C VAL A 22 12.43 2.28 -1.10
N GLU A 23 13.11 1.38 -0.36
CA GLU A 23 14.30 1.77 0.41
C GLU A 23 15.39 2.29 -0.51
N GLY A 24 15.57 1.66 -1.67
CA GLY A 24 16.55 2.09 -2.64
C GLY A 24 16.31 3.50 -3.17
N ASP A 25 15.06 3.99 -3.07
CA ASP A 25 14.67 5.33 -3.49
C ASP A 25 14.59 6.33 -2.31
N GLY A 26 15.05 5.94 -1.14
CA GLY A 26 15.15 6.83 0.03
C GLY A 26 13.92 6.92 0.90
N TRP A 27 12.93 6.05 0.70
CA TRP A 27 11.72 6.03 1.53
C TRP A 27 11.99 5.38 2.89
N ARG A 28 11.38 5.93 3.94
CA ARG A 28 11.33 5.25 5.23
C ARG A 28 10.09 4.38 5.27
N ILE A 29 10.24 3.13 5.66
CA ILE A 29 9.17 2.15 5.61
C ILE A 29 8.50 2.01 6.96
N ILE A 30 7.15 2.01 6.95
CA ILE A 30 6.32 1.65 8.10
C ILE A 30 5.81 0.25 7.79
N GLY A 31 6.13 -0.70 8.64
CA GLY A 31 5.86 -2.11 8.37
C GLY A 31 7.09 -2.81 7.76
N PRO A 32 6.92 -3.78 6.85
CA PRO A 32 5.64 -4.27 6.33
C PRO A 32 4.85 -5.05 7.36
N VAL A 33 3.53 -5.06 7.20
CA VAL A 33 2.63 -5.85 8.04
C VAL A 33 1.74 -6.71 7.16
N ALA A 34 1.23 -7.80 7.74
CA ALA A 34 0.52 -8.82 6.97
C ALA A 34 -0.98 -8.86 7.24
N THR A 35 -1.48 -8.08 8.19
CA THR A 35 -2.89 -8.16 8.62
C THR A 35 -3.51 -6.77 8.73
N VAL A 36 -4.84 -6.72 8.62
CA VAL A 36 -5.60 -5.50 8.84
C VAL A 36 -5.34 -4.94 10.24
N LYS A 37 -5.37 -5.80 11.25
CA LYS A 37 -5.17 -5.39 12.65
C LYS A 37 -3.84 -4.69 12.84
N ASP A 38 -2.76 -5.26 12.33
CA ASP A 38 -1.43 -4.68 12.49
C ASP A 38 -1.29 -3.38 11.71
N ALA A 39 -1.89 -3.32 10.51
CA ALA A 39 -1.88 -2.10 9.71
C ALA A 39 -2.59 -0.95 10.43
N LEU A 40 -3.78 -1.22 10.98
CA LEU A 40 -4.53 -0.20 11.71
C LEU A 40 -3.78 0.27 12.96
N ARG A 41 -3.08 -0.64 13.63
CA ARG A 41 -2.27 -0.30 14.81
C ARG A 41 -1.14 0.66 14.42
N LEU A 42 -0.47 0.40 13.30
CA LEU A 42 0.59 1.30 12.82
C LEU A 42 0.05 2.67 12.46
N LEU A 43 -1.15 2.73 11.86
CA LEU A 43 -1.78 4.00 11.50
C LEU A 43 -2.17 4.84 12.71
N GLU A 44 -2.43 4.20 13.85
CA GLU A 44 -2.68 4.92 15.10
C GLU A 44 -1.41 5.61 15.61
N ALA A 45 -0.26 4.98 15.38
CA ALA A 45 1.01 5.50 15.88
C ALA A 45 1.60 6.58 14.96
N GLU A 46 1.45 6.44 13.65
CA GLU A 46 2.07 7.36 12.70
C GLU A 46 1.31 7.33 11.36
N LEU A 47 1.03 8.51 10.79
CA LEU A 47 0.46 8.58 9.45
C LEU A 47 1.57 8.54 8.40
N PRO A 48 1.49 7.62 7.44
CA PRO A 48 2.46 7.59 6.35
C PRO A 48 2.17 8.69 5.33
N SER A 49 3.18 8.99 4.49
CA SER A 49 2.97 9.87 3.34
C SER A 49 2.11 9.18 2.27
N VAL A 50 2.25 7.86 2.15
CA VAL A 50 1.56 7.04 1.16
C VAL A 50 1.53 5.59 1.64
N ALA A 51 0.64 4.78 1.09
CA ALA A 51 0.59 3.35 1.41
C ALA A 51 0.53 2.50 0.15
N MET A 52 1.09 1.29 0.26
CA MET A 52 0.99 0.23 -0.76
C MET A 52 0.27 -0.94 -0.13
N LEU A 53 -0.82 -1.36 -0.74
CA LEU A 53 -1.71 -2.37 -0.17
C LEU A 53 -1.87 -3.56 -1.10
N ASP A 54 -1.78 -4.78 -0.56
CA ASP A 54 -2.32 -5.97 -1.22
C ASP A 54 -3.83 -6.01 -0.92
N VAL A 55 -4.63 -6.43 -1.88
CA VAL A 55 -6.09 -6.49 -1.72
C VAL A 55 -6.50 -7.65 -0.81
N ASN A 56 -5.90 -8.81 -0.99
CA ASN A 56 -6.17 -10.01 -0.18
C ASN A 56 -5.06 -10.23 0.83
N LEU A 57 -5.42 -10.27 2.11
CA LEU A 57 -4.48 -10.51 3.20
C LEU A 57 -4.85 -11.84 3.88
N GLY A 58 -4.45 -12.97 3.24
CA GLY A 58 -4.86 -14.27 3.70
C GLY A 58 -6.35 -14.47 3.47
N ASP A 59 -7.11 -14.65 4.54
CA ASP A 59 -8.57 -14.82 4.48
C ASP A 59 -9.34 -13.53 4.74
N GLU A 60 -8.66 -12.38 4.83
CA GLU A 60 -9.32 -11.08 5.03
C GLU A 60 -9.01 -10.14 3.86
N LEU A 61 -9.85 -9.13 3.70
CA LEU A 61 -9.67 -8.09 2.68
C LEU A 61 -9.08 -6.84 3.31
N VAL A 62 -8.32 -6.09 2.51
CA VAL A 62 -7.65 -4.86 2.98
C VAL A 62 -8.61 -3.68 3.15
N THR A 63 -9.88 -3.84 2.81
CA THR A 63 -10.87 -2.77 2.78
C THR A 63 -10.86 -1.86 4.01
N PRO A 64 -10.83 -2.36 5.27
CA PRO A 64 -10.80 -1.46 6.43
C PRO A 64 -9.58 -0.56 6.47
N VAL A 65 -8.43 -1.04 6.00
CA VAL A 65 -7.21 -0.23 5.94
C VAL A 65 -7.36 0.88 4.90
N ALA A 66 -7.87 0.53 3.72
CA ALA A 66 -8.09 1.50 2.65
C ALA A 66 -9.09 2.58 3.09
N GLU A 67 -10.15 2.19 3.77
CA GLU A 67 -11.14 3.14 4.29
C GLU A 67 -10.52 4.08 5.32
N ARG A 68 -9.68 3.58 6.20
CA ARG A 68 -8.99 4.41 7.20
C ARG A 68 -8.06 5.40 6.53
N LEU A 69 -7.26 4.94 5.56
CA LEU A 69 -6.36 5.82 4.82
C LEU A 69 -7.12 6.93 4.11
N LYS A 70 -8.22 6.58 3.46
CA LYS A 70 -9.05 7.57 2.77
C LYS A 70 -9.62 8.59 3.73
N SER A 71 -10.10 8.15 4.89
CA SER A 71 -10.66 9.05 5.90
C SER A 71 -9.63 10.02 6.46
N GLN A 72 -8.36 9.68 6.42
CA GLN A 72 -7.26 10.49 6.91
C GLN A 72 -6.50 11.21 5.80
N ASN A 73 -7.03 11.17 4.57
CA ASN A 73 -6.46 11.81 3.39
C ASN A 73 -5.04 11.33 3.07
N VAL A 74 -4.76 10.06 3.34
CA VAL A 74 -3.48 9.45 2.97
C VAL A 74 -3.65 8.75 1.63
N PRO A 75 -2.91 9.15 0.60
CA PRO A 75 -3.01 8.48 -0.71
C PRO A 75 -2.45 7.07 -0.64
N PHE A 76 -2.96 6.18 -1.48
CA PHE A 76 -2.47 4.81 -1.52
C PHE A 76 -2.62 4.21 -2.91
N ALA A 77 -1.85 3.16 -3.17
CA ALA A 77 -1.93 2.35 -4.37
C ALA A 77 -2.09 0.90 -3.95
N VAL A 78 -2.55 0.06 -4.86
CA VAL A 78 -2.62 -1.38 -4.61
C VAL A 78 -1.63 -2.11 -5.50
N ALA A 79 -1.15 -3.26 -5.02
CA ALA A 79 -0.34 -4.19 -5.78
C ALA A 79 -1.18 -5.47 -5.92
N SER A 80 -1.86 -5.62 -7.05
CA SER A 80 -2.84 -6.68 -7.24
C SER A 80 -2.75 -7.26 -8.64
N ALA A 81 -3.01 -8.58 -8.75
CA ALA A 81 -3.13 -9.25 -10.03
C ALA A 81 -4.53 -9.10 -10.66
N TYR A 82 -5.46 -8.49 -9.93
CA TYR A 82 -6.82 -8.27 -10.44
C TYR A 82 -6.87 -7.04 -11.34
N ASP A 83 -7.60 -7.14 -12.47
CA ASP A 83 -7.83 -6.00 -13.35
C ASP A 83 -8.67 -4.93 -12.67
N LYS A 84 -9.62 -5.35 -11.83
CA LYS A 84 -10.51 -4.47 -11.09
C LYS A 84 -10.45 -4.83 -9.61
N PRO A 85 -9.47 -4.29 -8.86
CA PRO A 85 -9.33 -4.59 -7.43
C PRO A 85 -10.59 -4.29 -6.62
N GLU A 86 -11.38 -3.30 -7.02
CA GLU A 86 -12.64 -2.95 -6.36
C GLU A 86 -13.68 -4.07 -6.39
N SER A 87 -13.56 -5.01 -7.33
CA SER A 87 -14.46 -6.16 -7.39
C SER A 87 -14.26 -7.10 -6.21
N ARG A 88 -13.11 -6.99 -5.54
CA ARG A 88 -12.75 -7.79 -4.36
C ARG A 88 -12.74 -6.94 -3.09
N GLY A 89 -12.07 -5.79 -3.14
CA GLY A 89 -11.87 -4.94 -1.97
C GLY A 89 -12.87 -3.81 -1.77
N GLY A 90 -13.85 -3.67 -2.66
CA GLY A 90 -14.93 -2.70 -2.51
C GLY A 90 -14.69 -1.38 -3.20
N ASP A 91 -15.71 -0.53 -3.12
CA ASP A 91 -15.76 0.77 -3.84
C ASP A 91 -14.64 1.73 -3.41
N VAL A 92 -14.10 1.57 -2.23
CA VAL A 92 -12.98 2.40 -1.76
C VAL A 92 -11.76 2.28 -2.68
N LEU A 93 -11.66 1.20 -3.45
CA LEU A 93 -10.55 0.96 -4.37
C LEU A 93 -10.81 1.45 -5.80
N VAL A 94 -11.99 2.02 -6.08
CA VAL A 94 -12.30 2.56 -7.41
C VAL A 94 -11.37 3.74 -7.69
N GLY A 95 -10.68 3.69 -8.85
CA GLY A 95 -9.77 4.76 -9.27
C GLY A 95 -8.42 4.75 -8.58
N VAL A 96 -8.17 3.81 -7.68
CA VAL A 96 -6.88 3.69 -7.00
C VAL A 96 -5.85 3.09 -7.98
N PRO A 97 -4.63 3.68 -8.07
CA PRO A 97 -3.60 3.11 -8.93
C PRO A 97 -3.26 1.68 -8.54
N ASN A 98 -3.09 0.81 -9.54
CA ASN A 98 -2.68 -0.57 -9.32
C ASN A 98 -1.34 -0.80 -10.00
N VAL A 99 -0.29 -1.07 -9.22
CA VAL A 99 1.05 -1.30 -9.77
C VAL A 99 1.25 -2.74 -10.26
N GLY A 100 0.24 -3.59 -10.09
CA GLY A 100 0.29 -4.97 -10.56
C GLY A 100 1.00 -5.92 -9.59
N LYS A 101 0.93 -7.21 -9.92
CA LYS A 101 1.57 -8.26 -9.11
C LYS A 101 2.03 -9.37 -10.06
N PRO A 102 3.36 -9.56 -10.24
CA PRO A 102 4.45 -8.87 -9.53
C PRO A 102 4.57 -7.40 -9.95
N ALA A 103 5.02 -6.57 -9.02
CA ALA A 103 5.15 -5.14 -9.25
C ALA A 103 6.46 -4.83 -9.98
N ASN A 104 6.40 -3.83 -10.87
CA ASN A 104 7.57 -3.33 -11.57
C ASN A 104 8.14 -2.15 -10.78
N GLU A 105 9.45 -2.14 -10.53
CA GLU A 105 10.09 -1.11 -9.70
C GLU A 105 9.84 0.30 -10.21
N ARG A 106 10.05 0.54 -11.51
CA ARG A 106 9.81 1.86 -12.10
C ARG A 106 8.37 2.31 -11.89
N HIS A 107 7.41 1.40 -12.10
CA HIS A 107 6.00 1.71 -11.95
C HIS A 107 5.66 2.02 -10.49
N VAL A 108 6.22 1.26 -9.55
CA VAL A 108 6.03 1.51 -8.12
C VAL A 108 6.55 2.90 -7.75
N LEU A 109 7.79 3.21 -8.09
CA LEU A 109 8.42 4.48 -7.71
C LEU A 109 7.74 5.67 -8.36
N THR A 110 7.35 5.56 -9.63
CA THR A 110 6.64 6.61 -10.34
C THR A 110 5.27 6.87 -9.69
N THR A 111 4.55 5.80 -9.34
CA THR A 111 3.23 5.89 -8.72
C THR A 111 3.32 6.58 -7.35
N LEU A 112 4.27 6.15 -6.51
CA LEU A 112 4.45 6.76 -5.19
C LEU A 112 4.80 8.25 -5.30
N LYS A 113 5.65 8.60 -6.26
CA LYS A 113 6.01 9.99 -6.49
C LYS A 113 4.79 10.82 -6.87
N LEU A 114 4.00 10.34 -7.83
CA LEU A 114 2.80 11.04 -8.28
C LEU A 114 1.78 11.21 -7.15
N LEU A 115 1.59 10.19 -6.33
CA LEU A 115 0.65 10.25 -5.22
C LEU A 115 1.06 11.22 -4.13
N THR A 116 2.35 11.49 -3.98
CA THR A 116 2.88 12.35 -2.92
C THR A 116 3.27 13.74 -3.40
N GLU A 117 3.16 14.02 -4.69
CA GLU A 117 3.33 15.38 -5.21
C GLU A 117 2.08 16.19 -4.92
N SER A 118 2.26 17.38 -4.44
CA SER A 118 1.17 18.32 -4.17
C SER A 118 1.26 19.51 -5.08
#